data_f0d14f302cc462f57e78203efd57867c
#
_entry.id   f0d14f302cc462f57e78203efd57867c
#
_cell.length_a   1.000
_cell.length_b   1.000
_cell.length_c   1.000
_cell.angle_alpha   90.00
_cell.angle_beta   90.00
_cell.angle_gamma   90.00
#
_symmetry.space_group_name_H-M   'P 1'
#
loop_
_entity.id
_entity.type
_entity.pdbx_description
1 polymer ?
#
loop_
_entity_poly.entity_id
_entity_poly.type
_entity_poly.pdbx_seq_one_letter_code
_entity_poly.pdbx_strand_id
1 'polypeptide(L)'
;MPVLPKQLVVIGDSSVYGWGDTVGGGWCERLRKDWSKFHDFPIIYPLGVRGDGIEKVSLRWEKEWSSRGETRRNKPKAILLNVGLNDTPTIGQKNGRHQLEINGFEYGLERLIFEMKSQT
;
A
#
# COMPACT_ATOMS: atom_id res chain seq x y z
N MET A 1 2.38 -25.70 -0.60
CA MET A 1 2.88 -24.43 -1.20
C MET A 1 1.80 -23.38 -1.11
N PRO A 2 2.10 -22.21 -0.55
CA PRO A 2 1.13 -21.12 -0.58
C PRO A 2 0.89 -20.71 -2.05
N VAL A 3 -0.36 -20.47 -2.37
CA VAL A 3 -0.73 -19.98 -3.69
C VAL A 3 -0.45 -18.49 -3.74
N LEU A 4 0.33 -18.05 -4.72
CA LEU A 4 0.59 -16.64 -4.92
C LEU A 4 -0.68 -15.94 -5.38
N PRO A 5 -0.93 -14.71 -4.92
CA PRO A 5 -2.09 -13.97 -5.40
C PRO A 5 -1.93 -13.68 -6.89
N LYS A 6 -3.04 -13.75 -7.61
CA LYS A 6 -3.06 -13.37 -9.04
C LYS A 6 -3.22 -11.87 -9.22
N GLN A 7 -3.66 -11.17 -8.18
CA GLN A 7 -3.82 -9.73 -8.17
C GLN A 7 -3.28 -9.20 -6.85
N LEU A 8 -2.42 -8.18 -6.93
CA LEU A 8 -1.82 -7.54 -5.77
C LEU A 8 -2.12 -6.06 -5.80
N VAL A 9 -2.89 -5.61 -4.82
CA VAL A 9 -3.21 -4.20 -4.66
C VAL A 9 -2.22 -3.63 -3.65
N VAL A 10 -1.30 -2.78 -4.10
CA VAL A 10 -0.26 -2.19 -3.24
C VAL A 10 -0.69 -0.78 -2.88
N ILE A 11 -1.01 -0.57 -1.61
CA ILE A 11 -1.48 0.72 -1.12
C ILE A 11 -0.41 1.31 -0.22
N GLY A 12 -0.08 2.56 -0.45
CA GLY A 12 0.95 3.20 0.34
C GLY A 12 1.21 4.65 -0.02
N ASP A 13 2.42 5.07 0.26
CA ASP A 13 2.86 6.45 0.18
C ASP A 13 3.74 6.71 -1.06
N SER A 14 4.63 7.71 -0.95
CA SER A 14 5.53 8.07 -2.04
C SER A 14 6.50 6.96 -2.43
N SER A 15 6.83 6.05 -1.53
CA SER A 15 7.72 4.93 -1.88
C SER A 15 7.03 3.95 -2.84
N VAL A 16 5.74 3.73 -2.68
CA VAL A 16 4.94 2.94 -3.63
C VAL A 16 4.75 3.72 -4.94
N TYR A 17 4.53 5.01 -4.85
CA TYR A 17 4.43 5.89 -6.02
C TYR A 17 5.71 5.89 -6.85
N GLY A 18 6.86 5.69 -6.20
CA GLY A 18 8.16 5.69 -6.88
C GLY A 18 8.87 7.04 -6.85
N TRP A 19 8.57 7.86 -5.86
CA TRP A 19 9.18 9.18 -5.71
C TRP A 19 10.70 9.08 -5.65
N GLY A 20 11.37 9.84 -6.51
CA GLY A 20 12.83 9.88 -6.55
C GLY A 20 13.48 8.84 -7.46
N ASP A 21 12.75 7.83 -7.92
CA ASP A 21 13.30 6.84 -8.84
C ASP A 21 12.94 7.21 -10.28
N THR A 22 13.79 8.02 -10.91
CA THR A 22 13.57 8.50 -12.27
C THR A 22 13.87 7.44 -13.34
N VAL A 23 14.50 6.34 -12.97
CA VAL A 23 14.88 5.28 -13.91
C VAL A 23 13.83 4.18 -13.98
N GLY A 24 13.42 3.66 -12.83
CA GLY A 24 12.54 2.51 -12.76
C GLY A 24 11.14 2.76 -12.20
N GLY A 25 10.88 3.97 -11.69
CA GLY A 25 9.56 4.30 -11.16
C GLY A 25 9.27 3.76 -9.76
N GLY A 26 10.30 3.33 -9.03
CA GLY A 26 10.17 2.81 -7.66
C GLY A 26 10.11 1.29 -7.59
N TRP A 27 10.18 0.77 -6.36
CA TRP A 27 10.26 -0.67 -6.13
C TRP A 27 9.04 -1.42 -6.65
N CYS A 28 7.87 -0.83 -6.49
CA CYS A 28 6.61 -1.47 -6.91
C CYS A 28 6.54 -1.61 -8.44
N GLU A 29 6.91 -0.56 -9.16
CA GLU A 29 6.95 -0.58 -10.61
C GLU A 29 8.04 -1.51 -11.14
N ARG A 30 9.19 -1.57 -10.47
CA ARG A 30 10.26 -2.51 -10.82
C ARG A 30 9.79 -3.96 -10.64
N LEU A 31 9.07 -4.24 -9.56
CA LEU A 31 8.49 -5.55 -9.31
C LEU A 31 7.46 -5.90 -10.38
N ARG A 32 6.59 -4.95 -10.73
CA ARG A 32 5.58 -5.15 -11.76
C ARG A 32 6.22 -5.50 -13.11
N LYS A 33 7.25 -4.77 -13.48
CA LYS A 33 7.97 -5.02 -14.73
C LYS A 33 8.66 -6.37 -14.72
N ASP A 34 9.30 -6.72 -13.60
CA ASP A 34 10.01 -7.99 -13.48
C ASP A 34 9.05 -9.19 -13.57
N TRP A 35 7.92 -9.10 -12.86
CA TRP A 35 6.94 -10.18 -12.89
C TRP A 35 6.20 -10.30 -14.22
N SER A 36 6.11 -9.23 -15.00
CA SER A 36 5.47 -9.27 -16.32
C SER A 36 6.22 -10.15 -17.33
N LYS A 37 7.45 -10.55 -17.03
CA LYS A 37 8.22 -11.45 -17.87
C LYS A 37 7.77 -12.90 -17.78
N PHE A 38 7.01 -13.27 -16.75
CA PHE A 38 6.52 -14.62 -16.58
C PHE A 38 5.23 -14.83 -17.35
N HIS A 39 5.00 -16.06 -17.83
CA HIS A 39 3.85 -16.39 -18.66
C HIS A 39 2.50 -16.10 -17.96
N ASP A 40 2.40 -16.42 -16.68
CA ASP A 40 1.18 -16.22 -15.89
C ASP A 40 1.48 -15.26 -14.73
N PHE A 41 1.82 -14.04 -15.10
CA PHE A 41 2.23 -13.03 -14.11
C PHE A 41 1.05 -12.46 -13.33
N PRO A 42 1.24 -12.16 -12.04
CA PRO A 42 0.20 -11.47 -11.27
C PRO A 42 0.04 -10.02 -11.73
N ILE A 43 -1.18 -9.53 -11.63
CA ILE A 43 -1.47 -8.13 -11.89
C ILE A 43 -1.14 -7.34 -10.62
N ILE A 44 -0.31 -6.31 -10.75
CA ILE A 44 0.06 -5.45 -9.64
C ILE A 44 -0.51 -4.06 -9.87
N TYR A 45 -1.24 -3.54 -8.88
CA TYR A 45 -1.78 -2.19 -8.90
C TYR A 45 -0.97 -1.33 -7.93
N PRO A 46 -0.06 -0.46 -8.42
CA PRO A 46 0.72 0.42 -7.56
C PRO A 46 -0.11 1.66 -7.21
N LEU A 47 -0.68 1.68 -6.02
CA LEU A 47 -1.57 2.74 -5.56
C LEU A 47 -0.93 3.57 -4.46
N GLY A 48 0.23 4.13 -4.74
CA GLY A 48 0.91 5.04 -3.86
C GLY A 48 0.47 6.47 -4.07
N VAL A 49 0.27 7.19 -2.98
CA VAL A 49 -0.03 8.63 -3.00
C VAL A 49 1.01 9.34 -2.14
N ARG A 50 1.69 10.33 -2.71
CA ARG A 50 2.72 11.09 -2.01
C ARG A 50 2.13 11.77 -0.77
N GLY A 51 2.84 11.61 0.36
CA GLY A 51 2.45 12.22 1.60
C GLY A 51 1.41 11.44 2.41
N ASP A 52 0.89 10.33 1.89
CA ASP A 52 -0.10 9.55 2.63
C ASP A 52 0.50 8.88 3.86
N GLY A 53 -0.22 8.97 4.97
CA GLY A 53 0.01 8.21 6.17
C GLY A 53 -1.17 7.28 6.41
N ILE A 54 -1.21 6.73 7.64
CA ILE A 54 -2.22 5.73 8.00
C ILE A 54 -3.66 6.29 7.92
N GLU A 55 -3.85 7.55 8.29
CA GLU A 55 -5.19 8.15 8.27
C GLU A 55 -5.75 8.27 6.86
N LYS A 56 -4.96 8.79 5.92
CA LYS A 56 -5.41 8.97 4.54
C LYS A 56 -5.64 7.63 3.85
N VAL A 57 -4.77 6.66 4.10
CA VAL A 57 -4.97 5.31 3.56
C VAL A 57 -6.24 4.68 4.10
N SER A 58 -6.54 4.89 5.38
CA SER A 58 -7.78 4.39 6.00
C SER A 58 -9.03 4.92 5.32
N LEU A 59 -8.96 6.13 4.75
CA LEU A 59 -10.11 6.74 4.08
C LEU A 59 -10.32 6.23 2.65
N ARG A 60 -9.28 5.71 1.99
CA ARG A 60 -9.38 5.37 0.58
C ARG A 60 -9.22 3.89 0.23
N TRP A 61 -8.69 3.08 1.14
CA TRP A 61 -8.29 1.71 0.81
C TRP A 61 -9.43 0.85 0.30
N GLU A 62 -10.61 0.96 0.91
CA GLU A 62 -11.74 0.09 0.58
C GLU A 62 -12.23 0.30 -0.85
N LYS A 63 -12.34 1.56 -1.25
CA LYS A 63 -12.73 1.90 -2.62
C LYS A 63 -11.67 1.47 -3.62
N GLU A 64 -10.41 1.67 -3.29
CA GLU A 64 -9.29 1.22 -4.12
C GLU A 64 -9.32 -0.30 -4.28
N TRP A 65 -9.55 -1.01 -3.19
CA TRP A 65 -9.63 -2.47 -3.18
C TRP A 65 -10.81 -2.97 -4.03
N SER A 66 -11.99 -2.41 -3.81
CA SER A 66 -13.21 -2.86 -4.50
C SER A 66 -13.21 -2.50 -5.99
N SER A 67 -12.53 -1.42 -6.36
CA SER A 67 -12.45 -0.97 -7.76
C SER A 67 -11.42 -1.72 -8.58
N ARG A 68 -10.49 -2.40 -7.94
CA ARG A 68 -9.40 -3.09 -8.61
C ARG A 68 -9.62 -4.58 -8.63
N GLY A 69 -9.17 -5.18 -9.72
CA GLY A 69 -9.16 -6.62 -9.83
C GLY A 69 -10.44 -7.23 -10.36
N GLU A 70 -10.31 -8.43 -10.86
CA GLU A 70 -11.41 -9.17 -11.47
C GLU A 70 -11.98 -10.18 -10.49
N THR A 71 -12.82 -9.72 -9.55
CA THR A 71 -13.40 -10.59 -8.53
C THR A 71 -14.29 -11.67 -9.11
N ARG A 72 -14.96 -11.38 -10.24
CA ARG A 72 -15.86 -12.33 -10.90
C ARG A 72 -15.18 -13.54 -11.52
N ARG A 73 -13.85 -13.55 -11.58
CA ARG A 73 -13.07 -14.69 -12.09
C ARG A 73 -12.44 -15.53 -10.99
N ASN A 74 -12.81 -15.29 -9.75
CA ASN A 74 -12.29 -16.00 -8.59
C ASN A 74 -10.75 -16.05 -8.52
N LYS A 75 -10.09 -15.00 -8.99
CA LYS A 75 -8.64 -14.92 -8.90
C LYS A 75 -8.22 -14.48 -7.50
N PRO A 76 -7.28 -15.16 -6.87
CA PRO A 76 -6.78 -14.76 -5.57
C PRO A 76 -6.26 -13.32 -5.60
N LYS A 77 -6.69 -12.52 -4.64
CA LYS A 77 -6.40 -11.10 -4.56
C LYS A 77 -5.84 -10.79 -3.18
N ALA A 78 -4.80 -9.99 -3.11
CA ALA A 78 -4.16 -9.64 -1.86
C ALA A 78 -3.85 -8.14 -1.79
N ILE A 79 -3.76 -7.63 -0.56
CA ILE A 79 -3.33 -6.26 -0.27
C ILE A 79 -1.91 -6.31 0.28
N LEU A 80 -1.06 -5.42 -0.23
CA LEU A 80 0.21 -5.12 0.38
C LEU A 80 0.18 -3.66 0.84
N LEU A 81 0.38 -3.45 2.14
CA LEU A 81 0.32 -2.13 2.75
C LEU A 81 1.73 -1.63 3.07
N ASN A 82 2.07 -0.45 2.59
CA ASN A 82 3.37 0.18 2.84
C ASN A 82 3.17 1.64 3.23
N VAL A 83 2.96 1.89 4.52
CA VAL A 83 2.73 3.21 5.10
C VAL A 83 3.52 3.35 6.39
N GLY A 84 3.58 4.57 6.91
CA GLY A 84 4.18 4.86 8.21
C GLY A 84 5.27 5.91 8.16
N LEU A 85 5.98 6.01 7.05
CA LEU A 85 7.08 6.97 6.93
C LEU A 85 6.59 8.41 7.11
N ASN A 86 5.42 8.74 6.56
CA ASN A 86 4.87 10.08 6.65
C ASN A 86 4.19 10.36 7.99
N ASP A 87 4.02 9.35 8.82
CA ASP A 87 3.47 9.50 10.17
C ASP A 87 4.56 9.79 11.20
N THR A 88 5.82 9.55 10.84
CA THR A 88 6.95 9.68 11.78
C THR A 88 7.58 11.06 11.87
N PRO A 89 7.51 11.96 10.86
CA PRO A 89 8.18 13.26 10.96
C PRO A 89 7.68 14.08 12.15
N THR A 90 8.61 14.79 12.78
CA THR A 90 8.26 15.71 13.85
C THR A 90 7.74 17.02 13.26
N ILE A 91 6.75 17.61 13.91
CA ILE A 91 6.17 18.88 13.48
C ILE A 91 7.00 20.02 14.06
N GLY A 92 7.48 20.91 13.20
CA GLY A 92 8.23 22.10 13.58
C GLY A 92 9.69 21.82 13.88
N GLN A 93 10.04 21.69 15.14
CA GLN A 93 11.44 21.57 15.58
C GLN A 93 11.87 20.11 15.68
N LYS A 94 13.21 19.89 15.72
CA LYS A 94 13.84 18.58 15.83
C LYS A 94 13.27 17.72 16.97
N ASN A 95 12.88 18.34 18.08
CA ASN A 95 12.30 17.65 19.23
C ASN A 95 10.79 17.87 19.35
N GLY A 96 10.14 18.26 18.24
CA GLY A 96 8.69 18.41 18.20
C GLY A 96 7.96 17.07 18.23
N ARG A 97 6.65 17.12 18.39
CA ARG A 97 5.83 15.91 18.34
C ARG A 97 5.82 15.34 16.93
N HIS A 98 5.63 14.04 16.83
CA HIS A 98 5.42 13.39 15.54
C HIS A 98 4.13 13.89 14.88
N GLN A 99 4.07 13.83 13.55
CA GLN A 99 2.87 14.20 12.81
C GLN A 99 1.67 13.37 13.24
N LEU A 100 1.92 12.11 13.60
CA LEU A 100 0.93 11.28 14.26
C LEU A 100 1.60 10.64 15.49
N GLU A 101 0.95 10.75 16.65
CA GLU A 101 1.44 10.13 17.88
C GLU A 101 1.54 8.62 17.71
N ILE A 102 2.53 7.99 18.37
CA ILE A 102 2.78 6.56 18.22
C ILE A 102 1.54 5.72 18.59
N ASN A 103 0.82 6.10 19.64
CA ASN A 103 -0.40 5.39 20.03
C ASN A 103 -1.50 5.54 18.99
N GLY A 104 -1.61 6.71 18.38
CA GLY A 104 -2.56 6.95 17.30
C GLY A 104 -2.21 6.17 16.05
N PHE A 105 -0.94 6.06 15.73
CA PHE A 105 -0.47 5.25 14.60
C PHE A 105 -0.77 3.77 14.84
N GLU A 106 -0.44 3.26 16.01
CA GLU A 106 -0.67 1.85 16.37
C GLU A 106 -2.15 1.52 16.30
N TYR A 107 -2.99 2.35 16.91
CA TYR A 107 -4.45 2.16 16.88
C TYR A 107 -4.99 2.18 15.45
N GLY A 108 -4.56 3.16 14.66
CA GLY A 108 -4.99 3.29 13.27
C GLY A 108 -4.57 2.11 12.42
N LEU A 109 -3.35 1.63 12.60
CA LEU A 109 -2.82 0.48 11.87
C LEU A 109 -3.57 -0.81 12.24
N GLU A 110 -3.79 -1.05 13.52
CA GLU A 110 -4.53 -2.22 13.99
C GLU A 110 -5.96 -2.23 13.43
N ARG A 111 -6.63 -1.10 13.49
CA ARG A 111 -7.99 -0.95 12.95
C ARG A 111 -8.01 -1.20 11.44
N LEU A 112 -7.06 -0.61 10.73
CA LEU A 112 -6.97 -0.76 9.27
C LEU A 112 -6.76 -2.23 8.89
N ILE A 113 -5.84 -2.91 9.55
CA ILE A 113 -5.58 -4.33 9.31
C ILE A 113 -6.83 -5.17 9.60
N PHE A 114 -7.52 -4.88 10.69
CA PHE A 114 -8.75 -5.58 11.03
C PHE A 114 -9.81 -5.40 9.94
N GLU A 115 -10.01 -4.18 9.48
CA GLU A 115 -10.98 -3.88 8.41
C GLU A 115 -10.60 -4.57 7.10
N MET A 116 -9.31 -4.54 6.74
CA MET A 116 -8.83 -5.21 5.54
C MET A 116 -9.06 -6.72 5.60
N LYS A 117 -8.77 -7.35 6.74
CA LYS A 117 -8.97 -8.78 6.91
C LYS A 117 -10.44 -9.18 6.79
N SER A 118 -11.36 -8.31 7.15
CA SER A 118 -12.78 -8.61 7.06
C SER A 118 -13.28 -8.70 5.61
N GLN A 119 -12.52 -8.14 4.65
CA GLN A 119 -12.88 -8.14 3.24
C GLN A 119 -11.96 -8.99 2.36
N THR A 120 -10.96 -9.56 2.95
CA THR A 120 -10.03 -10.46 2.25
C THR A 120 -10.09 -11.88 2.86
#